data_2c5b3cedb5b66a888732e159223979e2
#
_entry.id   2c5b3cedb5b66a888732e159223979e2
#
_cell.length_a   1.000
_cell.length_b   1.000
_cell.length_c   1.000
_cell.angle_alpha   90.00
_cell.angle_beta   90.00
_cell.angle_gamma   90.00
#
_symmetry.space_group_name_H-M   'P 1'
#
loop_
_entity.id
_entity.type
_entity.pdbx_description
1 polymer ?
#
loop_
_entity_poly.entity_id
_entity_poly.type
_entity_poly.pdbx_seq_one_letter_code
_entity_poly.pdbx_strand_id
1 'polypeptide(L)'
;MSKESVNIHVNNYCRLRDKQYAVYTEYAKKYGLTTKELFILDIIYFAQSGCTQAGICERLSATKQTVSAAIKKFWKLGYLSFEESKTDRRIRLVRFTAAGKEYVEQIGRAHV
;
A
#
# COMPACT_ATOMS: atom_id res chain seq x y z
N MET A 1 -11.74 -34.72 -0.63
CA MET A 1 -10.69 -34.16 -1.49
C MET A 1 -9.38 -34.89 -1.26
N SER A 2 -8.71 -35.34 -2.32
CA SER A 2 -7.44 -36.02 -2.17
C SER A 2 -6.33 -35.04 -1.80
N LYS A 3 -5.28 -35.56 -1.16
CA LYS A 3 -4.10 -34.78 -0.80
C LYS A 3 -3.44 -34.12 -2.04
N GLU A 4 -3.46 -34.81 -3.17
CA GLU A 4 -2.96 -34.30 -4.44
C GLU A 4 -3.76 -33.13 -4.99
N SER A 5 -5.09 -33.19 -4.90
CA SER A 5 -5.98 -32.09 -5.34
C SER A 5 -5.73 -30.84 -4.52
N VAL A 6 -5.54 -30.95 -3.21
CA VAL A 6 -5.25 -29.81 -2.33
C VAL A 6 -3.90 -29.19 -2.72
N ASN A 7 -2.87 -30.01 -2.95
CA ASN A 7 -1.54 -29.53 -3.35
C ASN A 7 -1.58 -28.80 -4.69
N ILE A 8 -2.35 -29.29 -5.66
CA ILE A 8 -2.51 -28.62 -6.98
C ILE A 8 -3.16 -27.25 -6.80
N HIS A 9 -4.21 -27.15 -6.01
CA HIS A 9 -4.88 -25.87 -5.76
C HIS A 9 -3.97 -24.87 -5.05
N VAL A 10 -3.23 -25.31 -4.05
CA VAL A 10 -2.27 -24.44 -3.35
C VAL A 10 -1.19 -23.95 -4.29
N ASN A 11 -0.63 -24.83 -5.12
CA ASN A 11 0.40 -24.48 -6.10
C ASN A 11 -0.13 -23.46 -7.12
N ASN A 12 -1.36 -23.64 -7.61
CA ASN A 12 -1.98 -22.71 -8.55
C ASN A 12 -2.20 -21.33 -7.92
N TYR A 13 -2.67 -21.30 -6.67
CA TYR A 13 -2.84 -20.06 -5.93
C TYR A 13 -1.50 -19.32 -5.77
N CYS A 14 -0.45 -20.02 -5.39
CA CYS A 14 0.88 -19.44 -5.22
C CYS A 14 1.42 -18.88 -6.54
N ARG A 15 1.21 -19.58 -7.67
CA ARG A 15 1.62 -19.09 -8.99
C ARG A 15 0.92 -17.79 -9.36
N LEU A 16 -0.40 -17.70 -9.15
CA LEU A 16 -1.17 -16.51 -9.44
C LEU A 16 -0.72 -15.35 -8.57
N ARG A 17 -0.50 -15.60 -7.28
CA ARG A 17 0.00 -14.59 -6.35
C ARG A 17 1.39 -14.10 -6.76
N ASP A 18 2.28 -14.99 -7.12
CA ASP A 18 3.65 -14.64 -7.54
C ASP A 18 3.64 -13.84 -8.84
N LYS A 19 2.76 -14.18 -9.78
CA LYS A 19 2.57 -13.40 -11.01
C LYS A 19 2.08 -11.98 -10.71
N GLN A 20 1.10 -11.85 -9.83
CA GLN A 20 0.60 -10.53 -9.42
C GLN A 20 1.70 -9.71 -8.75
N TYR A 21 2.45 -10.34 -7.85
CA TYR A 21 3.55 -9.67 -7.16
C TYR A 21 4.61 -9.20 -8.15
N ALA A 22 4.96 -10.04 -9.14
CA ALA A 22 5.93 -9.67 -10.16
C ALA A 22 5.46 -8.48 -10.99
N VAL A 23 4.18 -8.44 -11.37
CA VAL A 23 3.57 -7.31 -12.10
C VAL A 23 3.64 -6.04 -11.26
N TYR A 24 3.27 -6.10 -9.99
CA TYR A 24 3.35 -4.94 -9.09
C TYR A 24 4.78 -4.47 -8.88
N THR A 25 5.73 -5.39 -8.78
CA THR A 25 7.16 -5.06 -8.63
C THR A 25 7.68 -4.30 -9.84
N GLU A 26 7.38 -4.78 -11.05
CA GLU A 26 7.75 -4.11 -12.29
C GLU A 26 7.12 -2.71 -12.38
N TYR A 27 5.86 -2.64 -11.98
CA TYR A 27 5.10 -1.40 -12.00
C TYR A 27 5.67 -0.37 -11.04
N ALA A 28 5.94 -0.80 -9.80
CA ALA A 28 6.56 0.05 -8.79
C ALA A 28 7.91 0.58 -9.27
N LYS A 29 8.72 -0.29 -9.84
CA LYS A 29 10.04 0.02 -10.36
C LYS A 29 9.99 1.12 -11.43
N LYS A 30 8.98 1.08 -12.31
CA LYS A 30 8.76 2.07 -13.35
C LYS A 30 8.59 3.48 -12.77
N TYR A 31 7.99 3.60 -11.60
CA TYR A 31 7.78 4.89 -10.92
C TYR A 31 8.81 5.17 -9.83
N GLY A 32 9.88 4.38 -9.76
CA GLY A 32 10.92 4.57 -8.75
C GLY A 32 10.48 4.20 -7.34
N LEU A 33 9.50 3.30 -7.22
CA LEU A 33 8.94 2.88 -5.94
C LEU A 33 9.32 1.44 -5.63
N THR A 34 9.35 1.09 -4.35
CA THR A 34 9.36 -0.31 -3.94
C THR A 34 7.94 -0.87 -4.00
N THR A 35 7.81 -2.18 -4.04
CA THR A 35 6.49 -2.82 -4.03
C THR A 35 5.71 -2.46 -2.77
N LYS A 36 6.38 -2.42 -1.62
CA LYS A 36 5.75 -2.02 -0.36
C LYS A 36 5.27 -0.58 -0.36
N GLU A 37 6.05 0.32 -0.95
CA GLU A 37 5.64 1.72 -1.11
C GLU A 37 4.38 1.84 -1.95
N LEU A 38 4.29 1.10 -3.04
CA LEU A 38 3.10 1.08 -3.88
C LEU A 38 1.88 0.57 -3.13
N PHE A 39 2.03 -0.52 -2.37
CA PHE A 39 0.93 -1.06 -1.54
C PHE A 39 0.49 -0.07 -0.45
N ILE A 40 1.42 0.64 0.16
CA ILE A 40 1.11 1.66 1.16
C ILE A 40 0.24 2.76 0.53
N LEU A 41 0.62 3.24 -0.65
CA LEU A 41 -0.17 4.23 -1.37
C LEU A 41 -1.58 3.73 -1.68
N ASP A 42 -1.71 2.47 -2.11
CA ASP A 42 -3.01 1.86 -2.39
C ASP A 42 -3.89 1.80 -1.13
N ILE A 43 -3.32 1.38 -0.01
CA ILE A 43 -4.05 1.31 1.26
C ILE A 43 -4.59 2.69 1.65
N ILE A 44 -3.76 3.72 1.56
CA ILE A 44 -4.17 5.08 1.89
C ILE A 44 -5.26 5.57 0.93
N TYR A 45 -5.12 5.26 -0.36
CA TYR A 45 -6.08 5.66 -1.38
C TYR A 45 -7.48 5.11 -1.13
N PHE A 46 -7.56 3.82 -0.75
CA PHE A 46 -8.85 3.17 -0.50
C PHE A 46 -9.41 3.47 0.89
N ALA A 47 -8.62 4.02 1.79
CA ALA A 47 -9.08 4.44 3.12
C ALA A 47 -9.58 5.88 3.08
N GLN A 48 -10.79 6.09 2.55
CA GLN A 48 -11.35 7.42 2.28
C GLN A 48 -11.41 8.34 3.50
N SER A 49 -11.63 7.78 4.68
CA SER A 49 -11.68 8.56 5.93
C SER A 49 -10.31 8.69 6.62
N GLY A 50 -9.25 8.25 5.95
CA GLY A 50 -7.90 8.22 6.50
C GLY A 50 -7.60 6.89 7.20
N CYS A 51 -6.33 6.61 7.41
CA CYS A 51 -5.88 5.41 8.08
C CYS A 51 -4.72 5.72 9.01
N THR A 52 -4.50 4.85 10.00
CA THR A 52 -3.38 4.99 10.92
C THR A 52 -2.15 4.26 10.38
N GLN A 53 -0.97 4.71 10.79
CA GLN A 53 0.27 4.00 10.46
C GLN A 53 0.25 2.57 10.98
N ALA A 54 -0.29 2.35 12.18
CA ALA A 54 -0.42 1.00 12.77
C ALA A 54 -1.31 0.11 11.90
N GLY A 55 -2.41 0.64 11.37
CA GLY A 55 -3.31 -0.09 10.47
C GLY A 55 -2.62 -0.49 9.18
N ILE A 56 -1.77 0.37 8.63
CA ILE A 56 -0.99 0.05 7.43
C ILE A 56 0.00 -1.09 7.73
N CYS A 57 0.71 -1.01 8.85
CA CYS A 57 1.65 -2.07 9.27
C CYS A 57 0.95 -3.43 9.36
N GLU A 58 -0.21 -3.44 9.97
CA GLU A 58 -1.01 -4.66 10.15
C GLU A 58 -1.42 -5.27 8.81
N ARG A 59 -1.94 -4.45 7.89
CA ARG A 59 -2.40 -4.92 6.58
C ARG A 59 -1.28 -5.46 5.71
N LEU A 60 -0.08 -4.88 5.80
CA LEU A 60 1.05 -5.29 4.98
C LEU A 60 1.93 -6.33 5.64
N SER A 61 1.70 -6.65 6.91
CA SER A 61 2.65 -7.43 7.71
C SER A 61 4.08 -6.86 7.61
N ALA A 62 4.16 -5.53 7.60
CA ALA A 62 5.42 -4.81 7.49
C ALA A 62 5.85 -4.26 8.84
N THR A 63 7.16 -4.04 9.01
CA THR A 63 7.67 -3.45 10.24
C THR A 63 7.29 -1.99 10.35
N LYS A 64 7.21 -1.50 11.57
CA LYS A 64 6.94 -0.10 11.87
C LYS A 64 7.96 0.82 11.18
N GLN A 65 9.23 0.42 11.16
CA GLN A 65 10.30 1.19 10.53
C GLN A 65 10.10 1.31 9.02
N THR A 66 9.73 0.22 8.37
CA THR A 66 9.50 0.22 6.91
C THR A 66 8.35 1.16 6.55
N VAL A 67 7.24 1.06 7.25
CA VAL A 67 6.06 1.90 6.99
C VAL A 67 6.36 3.36 7.33
N SER A 68 6.99 3.61 8.45
CA SER A 68 7.36 4.96 8.89
C SER A 68 8.28 5.66 7.89
N ALA A 69 9.27 4.94 7.36
CA ALA A 69 10.20 5.48 6.36
C ALA A 69 9.48 5.86 5.06
N ALA A 70 8.57 5.01 4.60
CA ALA A 70 7.79 5.27 3.39
C ALA A 70 6.86 6.48 3.57
N ILE A 71 6.16 6.54 4.70
CA ILE A 71 5.26 7.67 5.01
C ILE A 71 6.04 8.97 5.08
N LYS A 72 7.20 8.96 5.73
CA LYS A 72 8.07 10.14 5.83
C LYS A 72 8.54 10.60 4.45
N LYS A 73 8.91 9.67 3.58
CA LYS A 73 9.31 9.96 2.20
C LYS A 73 8.19 10.69 1.45
N PHE A 74 6.98 10.15 1.48
CA PHE A 74 5.84 10.74 0.76
C PHE A 74 5.37 12.05 1.40
N TRP A 75 5.51 12.17 2.72
CA TRP A 75 5.23 13.42 3.40
C TRP A 75 6.19 14.53 2.96
N LYS A 76 7.48 14.23 2.86
CA LYS A 76 8.50 15.17 2.39
C LYS A 76 8.26 15.61 0.94
N LEU A 77 7.72 14.69 0.10
CA LEU A 77 7.38 15.01 -1.28
C LEU A 77 6.09 15.83 -1.39
N GLY A 78 5.39 16.04 -0.29
CA GLY A 78 4.14 16.80 -0.28
C GLY A 78 2.92 16.00 -0.66
N TYR A 79 3.01 14.67 -0.66
CA TYR A 79 1.90 13.79 -1.06
C TYR A 79 1.02 13.34 0.10
N LEU A 80 1.53 13.37 1.31
CA LEU A 80 0.77 12.96 2.50
C LEU A 80 0.70 14.08 3.52
N SER A 81 -0.40 14.07 4.26
CA SER A 81 -0.60 14.95 5.42
C SER A 81 -1.10 14.11 6.59
N PHE A 82 -0.97 14.66 7.78
CA PHE A 82 -1.46 14.04 9.01
C PHE A 82 -2.61 14.87 9.57
N GLU A 83 -3.63 14.18 10.04
CA GLU A 83 -4.80 14.79 10.66
C GLU A 83 -5.10 14.10 11.98
N GLU A 84 -5.39 14.87 13.02
CA GLU A 84 -5.83 14.30 14.29
C GLU A 84 -7.22 13.67 14.14
N SER A 85 -7.39 12.49 14.73
CA SER A 85 -8.71 11.85 14.77
C SER A 85 -9.68 12.70 15.58
N LYS A 86 -10.91 12.86 15.08
CA LYS A 86 -11.97 13.58 15.78
C LYS A 86 -12.42 12.87 17.05
N THR A 87 -12.24 11.56 17.11
CA THR A 87 -12.66 10.73 18.24
C THR A 87 -11.58 10.57 19.29
N ASP A 88 -10.29 10.62 18.90
CA ASP A 88 -9.16 10.50 19.83
C ASP A 88 -7.97 11.30 19.28
N ARG A 89 -7.64 12.40 19.97
CA ARG A 89 -6.55 13.30 19.59
C ARG A 89 -5.17 12.65 19.61
N ARG A 90 -5.01 11.51 20.25
CA ARG A 90 -3.75 10.78 20.29
C ARG A 90 -3.49 10.00 19.01
N ILE A 91 -4.52 9.82 18.18
CA ILE A 91 -4.44 9.08 16.95
C ILE A 91 -4.30 10.07 15.79
N ARG A 92 -3.26 9.87 14.97
CA ARG A 92 -3.07 10.63 13.73
C ARG A 92 -3.45 9.78 12.53
N LEU A 93 -4.29 10.36 11.68
CA LEU A 93 -4.69 9.75 10.42
C LEU A 93 -3.76 10.24 9.31
N VAL A 94 -3.37 9.30 8.44
CA VAL A 94 -2.59 9.60 7.25
C VAL A 94 -3.55 9.79 6.08
N ARG A 95 -3.40 10.89 5.36
CA ARG A 95 -4.25 11.21 4.21
C ARG A 95 -3.42 11.74 3.06
N PHE A 96 -3.95 11.61 1.85
CA PHE A 96 -3.36 12.29 0.70
C PHE A 96 -3.64 13.78 0.74
N THR A 97 -2.63 14.55 0.33
CA THR A 97 -2.84 15.93 -0.12
C THR A 97 -3.46 15.89 -1.53
N ALA A 98 -3.89 17.04 -2.04
CA ALA A 98 -4.36 17.12 -3.43
C ALA A 98 -3.29 16.64 -4.41
N ALA A 99 -2.03 17.02 -4.19
CA ALA A 99 -0.90 16.59 -5.01
C ALA A 99 -0.67 15.08 -4.91
N GLY A 100 -0.80 14.51 -3.72
CA GLY A 100 -0.64 13.07 -3.50
C GLY A 100 -1.73 12.25 -4.18
N LYS A 101 -2.96 12.72 -4.11
CA LYS A 101 -4.10 12.07 -4.78
C LYS A 101 -3.91 12.06 -6.29
N GLU A 102 -3.50 13.18 -6.86
CA GLU A 102 -3.21 13.29 -8.29
C GLU A 102 -2.09 12.34 -8.71
N TYR A 103 -1.01 12.29 -7.93
CA TYR A 103 0.12 11.41 -8.18
C TYR A 103 -0.31 9.93 -8.24
N VAL A 104 -1.10 9.49 -7.27
CA VAL A 104 -1.58 8.10 -7.20
C VAL A 104 -2.55 7.79 -8.32
N GLU A 105 -3.41 8.74 -8.68
CA GLU A 105 -4.34 8.56 -9.79
C GLU A 105 -3.62 8.47 -11.13
N GLN A 106 -2.53 9.20 -11.32
CA GLN A 106 -1.69 9.07 -12.52
C GLN A 106 -1.08 7.67 -12.63
N ILE A 107 -0.57 7.13 -11.52
CA ILE A 107 -0.05 5.77 -11.48
C ILE A 107 -1.16 4.78 -11.84
N GLY A 108 -2.35 4.94 -11.27
CA GLY A 108 -3.50 4.09 -11.55
C GLY A 108 -3.93 4.11 -13.02
N ARG A 109 -3.96 5.29 -13.63
CA ARG A 109 -4.33 5.45 -15.05
C ARG A 109 -3.32 4.76 -15.97
N ALA A 110 -2.05 4.85 -15.65
CA ALA A 110 -1.02 4.20 -16.45
C ALA A 110 -1.09 2.68 -16.37
N HIS A 111 -1.77 2.13 -15.35
CA HIS A 111 -1.93 0.71 -15.14
C HIS A 111 -3.10 0.11 -15.95
N VAL A 112 -4.03 0.90 -16.38
CA VAL A 112 -5.23 0.45 -17.11
C VAL A 112 -4.92 0.06 -18.56
#